data_a1abdacc6a62ecbcc37c47c6f0a09e22
#
_entry.id   a1abdacc6a62ecbcc37c47c6f0a09e22
#
_cell.length_a   1.000
_cell.length_b   1.000
_cell.length_c   1.000
_cell.angle_alpha   90.00
_cell.angle_beta   90.00
_cell.angle_gamma   90.00
#
_symmetry.space_group_name_H-M   'P 1'
#
loop_
_entity.id
_entity.type
_entity.pdbx_description
1 polymer ?
#
loop_
_entity_poly.entity_id
_entity_poly.type
_entity_poly.pdbx_seq_one_letter_code
_entity_poly.pdbx_strand_id
1 'polypeptide(L)'
;MSHVPVPTVTLNNGVESPQLGFGVFQVPDDETTAAVGHALQAGYRSLDTAAIYGNEAGVGRALADSGIDRGELFVTTKLWNADQGYDSTLRAFDDSLAKLGLDHVDLYLIHWPTPARDLYVDTWRAIETLVADGRVRAAGVSNFQPAHLKRLLDSSDLVPAVNQIELHPALQQRELRELHATHSIATEAWSPLAQGAVLAEPAIADIAARHGRSPAQVVLRWHLQLGNVVIPKSVTPARIRENIDVFDFTLSAEEMSALGGLDRGLRTGPDPDTLN
;
A
#
# COMPACT_ATOMS: atom_id res chain seq x y z
N MET A 1 -11.48 -17.39 -18.38
CA MET A 1 -10.06 -17.56 -18.05
C MET A 1 -10.00 -17.75 -16.54
N SER A 2 -9.41 -18.84 -16.03
CA SER A 2 -9.27 -19.05 -14.59
C SER A 2 -8.25 -18.04 -14.07
N HIS A 3 -8.71 -17.07 -13.30
CA HIS A 3 -7.84 -16.11 -12.64
C HIS A 3 -7.02 -16.85 -11.58
N VAL A 4 -5.70 -16.72 -11.64
CA VAL A 4 -4.84 -17.16 -10.53
C VAL A 4 -5.15 -16.24 -9.34
N PRO A 5 -5.51 -16.77 -8.17
CA PRO A 5 -5.82 -15.92 -7.02
C PRO A 5 -4.58 -15.15 -6.60
N VAL A 6 -4.78 -13.91 -6.13
CA VAL A 6 -3.71 -13.09 -5.55
C VAL A 6 -3.20 -13.81 -4.29
N PRO A 7 -1.91 -14.13 -4.18
CA PRO A 7 -1.35 -14.73 -2.96
C PRO A 7 -1.39 -13.73 -1.79
N THR A 8 -1.30 -14.24 -0.57
CA THR A 8 -1.23 -13.44 0.65
C THR A 8 0.18 -13.40 1.23
N VAL A 9 0.44 -12.35 2.01
CA VAL A 9 1.60 -12.22 2.90
C VAL A 9 1.06 -12.23 4.32
N THR A 10 1.60 -13.10 5.17
CA THR A 10 1.27 -13.13 6.59
C THR A 10 2.01 -11.99 7.30
N LEU A 11 1.26 -11.04 7.86
CA LEU A 11 1.81 -9.94 8.64
C LEU A 11 2.32 -10.42 10.01
N ASN A 12 3.14 -9.62 10.70
CA ASN A 12 3.74 -9.99 11.99
C ASN A 12 2.74 -10.29 13.11
N ASN A 13 1.51 -9.88 12.97
CA ASN A 13 0.39 -10.17 13.89
C ASN A 13 -0.51 -11.32 13.43
N GLY A 14 -0.12 -12.05 12.37
CA GLY A 14 -0.86 -13.20 11.83
C GLY A 14 -2.00 -12.86 10.87
N VAL A 15 -2.24 -11.58 10.56
CA VAL A 15 -3.24 -11.17 9.58
C VAL A 15 -2.71 -11.43 8.16
N GLU A 16 -3.54 -12.09 7.34
CA GLU A 16 -3.23 -12.32 5.92
C GLU A 16 -3.59 -11.09 5.09
N SER A 17 -2.60 -10.54 4.38
CA SER A 17 -2.76 -9.38 3.48
C SER A 17 -2.55 -9.81 2.03
N PRO A 18 -3.46 -9.52 1.09
CA PRO A 18 -3.21 -9.77 -0.33
C PRO A 18 -1.94 -9.05 -0.81
N GLN A 19 -1.07 -9.78 -1.51
CA GLN A 19 0.22 -9.23 -1.96
C GLN A 19 0.08 -8.18 -3.06
N LEU A 20 -1.09 -8.10 -3.71
CA LEU A 20 -1.42 -7.09 -4.71
C LEU A 20 -2.79 -6.50 -4.40
N GLY A 21 -2.83 -5.20 -4.13
CA GLY A 21 -4.03 -4.40 -3.87
C GLY A 21 -4.28 -3.34 -4.94
N PHE A 22 -5.33 -2.59 -4.77
CA PHE A 22 -5.75 -1.51 -5.67
C PHE A 22 -5.75 -0.17 -4.94
N GLY A 23 -4.89 0.76 -5.38
CA GLY A 23 -4.82 2.12 -4.83
C GLY A 23 -5.78 3.08 -5.52
N VAL A 24 -6.31 4.05 -4.77
CA VAL A 24 -7.23 5.07 -5.30
C VAL A 24 -6.72 6.51 -5.15
N PHE A 25 -5.43 6.70 -4.91
CA PHE A 25 -4.86 8.05 -4.85
C PHE A 25 -5.14 8.85 -6.12
N GLN A 26 -5.58 10.12 -5.97
CA GLN A 26 -5.97 11.01 -7.08
C GLN A 26 -7.12 10.48 -7.96
N VAL A 27 -7.96 9.61 -7.44
CA VAL A 27 -9.25 9.28 -8.07
C VAL A 27 -10.33 10.13 -7.39
N PRO A 28 -11.05 11.00 -8.11
CA PRO A 28 -12.16 11.77 -7.53
C PRO A 28 -13.24 10.85 -6.93
N ASP A 29 -13.95 11.32 -5.89
CA ASP A 29 -14.94 10.49 -5.19
C ASP A 29 -16.05 9.96 -6.09
N ASP A 30 -16.50 10.77 -7.05
CA ASP A 30 -17.53 10.42 -8.03
C ASP A 30 -17.06 9.34 -9.04
N GLU A 31 -15.76 9.24 -9.30
CA GLU A 31 -15.18 8.21 -10.17
C GLU A 31 -14.74 6.96 -9.37
N THR A 32 -14.50 7.10 -8.05
CA THR A 32 -13.92 6.06 -7.21
C THR A 32 -14.80 4.82 -7.14
N THR A 33 -16.11 4.98 -7.01
CA THR A 33 -17.05 3.84 -6.97
C THR A 33 -16.93 2.97 -8.22
N ALA A 34 -16.85 3.57 -9.41
CA ALA A 34 -16.69 2.82 -10.65
C ALA A 34 -15.31 2.17 -10.77
N ALA A 35 -14.23 2.88 -10.42
CA ALA A 35 -12.85 2.36 -10.47
C ALA A 35 -12.67 1.16 -9.55
N VAL A 36 -13.14 1.25 -8.30
CA VAL A 36 -13.10 0.15 -7.32
C VAL A 36 -13.99 -1.01 -7.77
N GLY A 37 -15.18 -0.74 -8.30
CA GLY A 37 -16.05 -1.77 -8.88
C GLY A 37 -15.35 -2.58 -9.98
N HIS A 38 -14.64 -1.91 -10.89
CA HIS A 38 -13.83 -2.58 -11.92
C HIS A 38 -12.68 -3.41 -11.32
N ALA A 39 -12.03 -2.93 -10.25
CA ALA A 39 -10.98 -3.68 -9.58
C ALA A 39 -11.53 -4.94 -8.91
N LEU A 40 -12.64 -4.85 -8.18
CA LEU A 40 -13.30 -5.99 -7.55
C LEU A 40 -13.76 -7.04 -8.59
N GLN A 41 -14.32 -6.59 -9.72
CA GLN A 41 -14.69 -7.45 -10.85
C GLN A 41 -13.47 -8.13 -11.50
N ALA A 42 -12.31 -7.46 -11.51
CA ALA A 42 -11.06 -8.02 -12.01
C ALA A 42 -10.40 -9.01 -11.02
N GLY A 43 -10.92 -9.14 -9.80
CA GLY A 43 -10.41 -10.08 -8.81
C GLY A 43 -9.58 -9.47 -7.68
N TYR A 44 -9.41 -8.15 -7.63
CA TYR A 44 -8.81 -7.50 -6.47
C TYR A 44 -9.67 -7.72 -5.22
N ARG A 45 -9.00 -7.89 -4.08
CA ARG A 45 -9.64 -8.03 -2.76
C ARG A 45 -9.04 -7.10 -1.73
N SER A 46 -7.94 -6.41 -2.05
CA SER A 46 -7.31 -5.38 -1.22
C SER A 46 -7.50 -4.00 -1.86
N LEU A 47 -7.99 -3.05 -1.06
CA LEU A 47 -8.29 -1.66 -1.48
C LEU A 47 -7.56 -0.70 -0.54
N ASP A 48 -6.81 0.24 -1.12
CA ASP A 48 -6.03 1.23 -0.37
C ASP A 48 -6.53 2.65 -0.67
N THR A 49 -7.03 3.31 0.36
CA THR A 49 -7.43 4.71 0.36
C THR A 49 -6.75 5.49 1.50
N ALA A 50 -7.14 6.72 1.75
CA ALA A 50 -6.71 7.56 2.86
C ALA A 50 -7.71 8.70 3.09
N ALA A 51 -7.78 9.19 4.34
CA ALA A 51 -8.67 10.31 4.69
C ALA A 51 -8.45 11.55 3.81
N ILE A 52 -7.19 11.89 3.53
CA ILE A 52 -6.83 13.07 2.71
C ILE A 52 -7.22 12.93 1.22
N TYR A 53 -7.45 11.72 0.72
CA TYR A 53 -7.83 11.53 -0.69
C TYR A 53 -9.25 12.03 -0.98
N GLY A 54 -10.08 12.19 0.08
CA GLY A 54 -11.45 12.67 -0.03
C GLY A 54 -12.40 11.70 -0.76
N ASN A 55 -12.02 10.44 -0.89
CA ASN A 55 -12.75 9.43 -1.67
C ASN A 55 -13.13 8.17 -0.89
N GLU A 56 -13.00 8.19 0.44
CA GLU A 56 -13.39 7.06 1.29
C GLU A 56 -14.87 6.69 1.12
N ALA A 57 -15.75 7.69 0.93
CA ALA A 57 -17.17 7.44 0.68
C ALA A 57 -17.41 6.71 -0.66
N GLY A 58 -16.65 7.05 -1.70
CA GLY A 58 -16.68 6.35 -2.98
C GLY A 58 -16.23 4.90 -2.88
N VAL A 59 -15.19 4.63 -2.07
CA VAL A 59 -14.78 3.26 -1.73
C VAL A 59 -15.89 2.54 -0.99
N GLY A 60 -16.47 3.14 0.05
CA GLY A 60 -17.57 2.56 0.84
C GLY A 60 -18.78 2.16 -0.03
N ARG A 61 -19.19 3.03 -0.96
CA ARG A 61 -20.26 2.70 -1.92
C ARG A 61 -19.89 1.48 -2.78
N ALA A 62 -18.69 1.43 -3.31
CA ALA A 62 -18.24 0.29 -4.12
C ALA A 62 -18.22 -1.03 -3.34
N LEU A 63 -17.80 -1.00 -2.07
CA LEU A 63 -17.82 -2.16 -1.18
C LEU A 63 -19.26 -2.65 -0.98
N ALA A 64 -20.19 -1.75 -0.65
CA ALA A 64 -21.60 -2.06 -0.44
C ALA A 64 -22.27 -2.65 -1.69
N ASP A 65 -21.96 -2.09 -2.86
CA ASP A 65 -22.53 -2.50 -4.15
C ASP A 65 -21.92 -3.80 -4.69
N SER A 66 -20.78 -4.24 -4.17
CA SER A 66 -20.02 -5.38 -4.72
C SER A 66 -20.69 -6.73 -4.49
N GLY A 67 -21.48 -6.88 -3.43
CA GLY A 67 -22.02 -8.16 -2.99
C GLY A 67 -20.96 -9.17 -2.48
N ILE A 68 -19.71 -8.74 -2.29
CA ILE A 68 -18.62 -9.56 -1.76
C ILE A 68 -18.68 -9.50 -0.24
N ASP A 69 -18.54 -10.64 0.42
CA ASP A 69 -18.50 -10.70 1.88
C ASP A 69 -17.37 -9.85 2.45
N ARG A 70 -17.65 -9.07 3.51
CA ARG A 70 -16.64 -8.20 4.16
C ARG A 70 -15.37 -8.97 4.56
N GLY A 71 -15.51 -10.23 4.97
CA GLY A 71 -14.39 -11.09 5.36
C GLY A 71 -13.48 -11.52 4.20
N GLU A 72 -13.91 -11.34 2.95
CA GLU A 72 -13.08 -11.57 1.76
C GLU A 72 -12.31 -10.33 1.31
N LEU A 73 -12.58 -9.18 1.93
CA LEU A 73 -12.00 -7.89 1.55
C LEU A 73 -10.97 -7.43 2.57
N PHE A 74 -9.90 -6.84 2.09
CA PHE A 74 -8.86 -6.19 2.88
C PHE A 74 -8.90 -4.69 2.59
N VAL A 75 -9.29 -3.88 3.57
CA VAL A 75 -9.47 -2.43 3.40
C VAL A 75 -8.46 -1.68 4.23
N THR A 76 -7.68 -0.83 3.55
CA THR A 76 -6.69 0.06 4.16
C THR A 76 -7.14 1.50 4.05
N THR A 77 -7.08 2.23 5.16
CA THR A 77 -7.11 3.70 5.13
C THR A 77 -6.02 4.28 6.01
N LYS A 78 -5.81 5.60 5.96
CA LYS A 78 -4.67 6.27 6.58
C LYS A 78 -5.11 7.55 7.28
N LEU A 79 -4.55 7.78 8.46
CA LEU A 79 -4.67 9.02 9.22
C LEU A 79 -3.90 10.14 8.53
N TRP A 80 -4.58 11.26 8.28
CA TRP A 80 -3.89 12.42 7.73
C TRP A 80 -3.06 13.17 8.77
N ASN A 81 -2.04 13.90 8.30
CA ASN A 81 -1.09 14.62 9.13
C ASN A 81 -1.74 15.62 10.11
N ALA A 82 -2.80 16.31 9.67
CA ALA A 82 -3.51 17.29 10.50
C ALA A 82 -4.16 16.69 11.74
N ASP A 83 -4.51 15.40 11.69
CA ASP A 83 -5.28 14.69 12.71
C ASP A 83 -4.41 13.86 13.66
N GLN A 84 -3.07 14.00 13.58
CA GLN A 84 -2.15 13.34 14.50
C GLN A 84 -2.35 13.83 15.96
N GLY A 85 -2.08 12.94 16.90
CA GLY A 85 -2.31 13.07 18.33
C GLY A 85 -3.35 12.06 18.80
N TYR A 86 -3.40 11.74 20.10
CA TYR A 86 -4.22 10.64 20.61
C TYR A 86 -5.72 10.83 20.33
N ASP A 87 -6.34 11.88 20.87
CA ASP A 87 -7.81 12.09 20.77
C ASP A 87 -8.24 12.45 19.33
N SER A 88 -7.41 13.18 18.60
CA SER A 88 -7.68 13.54 17.21
C SER A 88 -7.65 12.32 16.30
N THR A 89 -6.72 11.39 16.53
CA THR A 89 -6.66 10.12 15.81
C THR A 89 -7.92 9.29 15.98
N LEU A 90 -8.44 9.17 17.22
CA LEU A 90 -9.66 8.41 17.49
C LEU A 90 -10.87 9.02 16.74
N ARG A 91 -11.02 10.34 16.77
CA ARG A 91 -12.09 11.03 16.04
C ARG A 91 -11.97 10.89 14.52
N ALA A 92 -10.76 11.07 13.99
CA ALA A 92 -10.51 10.92 12.55
C ALA A 92 -10.75 9.49 12.06
N PHE A 93 -10.48 8.50 12.90
CA PHE A 93 -10.78 7.11 12.60
C PHE A 93 -12.29 6.84 12.55
N ASP A 94 -13.07 7.40 13.50
CA ASP A 94 -14.53 7.32 13.46
C ASP A 94 -15.11 7.94 12.18
N ASP A 95 -14.58 9.09 11.77
CA ASP A 95 -14.97 9.75 10.52
C ASP A 95 -14.65 8.90 9.28
N SER A 96 -13.49 8.24 9.25
CA SER A 96 -13.11 7.33 8.17
C SER A 96 -14.05 6.11 8.11
N LEU A 97 -14.34 5.48 9.25
CA LEU A 97 -15.30 4.35 9.30
C LEU A 97 -16.70 4.76 8.82
N ALA A 98 -17.17 5.93 9.24
CA ALA A 98 -18.48 6.45 8.80
C ALA A 98 -18.53 6.65 7.28
N LYS A 99 -17.47 7.20 6.66
CA LYS A 99 -17.39 7.39 5.21
C LYS A 99 -17.29 6.06 4.47
N LEU A 100 -16.49 5.11 4.98
CA LEU A 100 -16.35 3.78 4.41
C LEU A 100 -17.60 2.90 4.61
N GLY A 101 -18.47 3.24 5.57
CA GLY A 101 -19.64 2.43 5.93
C GLY A 101 -19.24 1.10 6.58
N LEU A 102 -18.15 1.09 7.34
CA LEU A 102 -17.56 -0.09 7.96
C LEU A 102 -17.55 0.03 9.49
N ASP A 103 -17.46 -1.08 10.20
CA ASP A 103 -17.25 -1.17 11.65
C ASP A 103 -15.77 -1.36 12.04
N HIS A 104 -14.95 -1.84 11.10
CA HIS A 104 -13.51 -2.01 11.27
C HIS A 104 -12.78 -1.88 9.92
N VAL A 105 -11.46 -1.65 9.97
CA VAL A 105 -10.57 -1.76 8.82
C VAL A 105 -9.54 -2.87 9.04
N ASP A 106 -9.02 -3.40 7.94
CA ASP A 106 -8.00 -4.45 8.00
C ASP A 106 -6.62 -3.88 8.29
N LEU A 107 -6.32 -2.68 7.75
CA LEU A 107 -5.06 -1.99 7.98
C LEU A 107 -5.31 -0.49 8.17
N TYR A 108 -4.77 0.08 9.25
CA TYR A 108 -4.78 1.52 9.49
C TYR A 108 -3.37 2.05 9.59
N LEU A 109 -3.04 3.09 8.82
CA LEU A 109 -1.70 3.63 8.71
C LEU A 109 -1.61 5.08 9.20
N ILE A 110 -0.52 5.43 9.90
CA ILE A 110 -0.08 6.83 9.99
C ILE A 110 0.46 7.21 8.62
N HIS A 111 -0.11 8.21 7.95
CA HIS A 111 0.19 8.49 6.54
C HIS A 111 1.61 9.04 6.33
N TRP A 112 2.09 9.91 7.22
CA TRP A 112 3.44 10.48 7.22
C TRP A 112 3.95 10.66 8.65
N PRO A 113 5.26 10.58 8.90
CA PRO A 113 5.81 10.79 10.25
C PRO A 113 5.67 12.23 10.73
N THR A 114 5.69 13.23 9.84
CA THR A 114 5.67 14.67 10.16
C THR A 114 6.62 15.02 11.32
N PRO A 115 7.94 14.85 11.15
CA PRO A 115 8.88 14.84 12.26
C PRO A 115 8.95 16.16 13.05
N ALA A 116 8.70 17.31 12.40
CA ALA A 116 8.67 18.60 13.11
C ALA A 116 7.43 18.78 14.01
N ARG A 117 6.34 18.05 13.74
CA ARG A 117 5.15 18.04 14.62
C ARG A 117 5.34 17.16 15.84
N ASP A 118 6.14 16.11 15.70
CA ASP A 118 6.51 15.20 16.78
C ASP A 118 5.32 14.51 17.49
N LEU A 119 4.27 14.17 16.75
CA LEU A 119 3.02 13.63 17.29
C LEU A 119 2.80 12.14 17.01
N TYR A 120 3.63 11.52 16.14
CA TYR A 120 3.35 10.15 15.67
C TYR A 120 3.44 9.08 16.78
N VAL A 121 4.18 9.33 17.87
CA VAL A 121 4.21 8.40 19.01
C VAL A 121 2.87 8.43 19.76
N ASP A 122 2.31 9.62 20.03
CA ASP A 122 0.98 9.72 20.66
C ASP A 122 -0.12 9.23 19.73
N THR A 123 0.01 9.46 18.43
CA THR A 123 -0.85 8.90 17.39
C THR A 123 -0.82 7.37 17.42
N TRP A 124 0.38 6.77 17.56
CA TRP A 124 0.53 5.32 17.63
C TRP A 124 -0.19 4.71 18.83
N ARG A 125 -0.12 5.36 19.99
CA ARG A 125 -0.88 4.93 21.19
C ARG A 125 -2.39 4.91 20.96
N ALA A 126 -2.92 5.85 20.18
CA ALA A 126 -4.33 5.81 19.79
C ALA A 126 -4.63 4.62 18.88
N ILE A 127 -3.73 4.30 17.94
CA ILE A 127 -3.87 3.14 17.08
C ILE A 127 -3.77 1.82 17.87
N GLU A 128 -2.91 1.74 18.88
CA GLU A 128 -2.87 0.60 19.83
C GLU A 128 -4.23 0.38 20.50
N THR A 129 -4.90 1.47 20.92
CA THR A 129 -6.25 1.39 21.48
C THR A 129 -7.25 0.85 20.46
N LEU A 130 -7.22 1.34 19.21
CA LEU A 130 -8.10 0.86 18.15
C LEU A 130 -7.87 -0.63 17.79
N VAL A 131 -6.63 -1.09 17.90
CA VAL A 131 -6.29 -2.53 17.73
C VAL A 131 -6.85 -3.35 18.90
N ALA A 132 -6.65 -2.87 20.14
CA ALA A 132 -7.16 -3.55 21.32
C ALA A 132 -8.70 -3.66 21.34
N ASP A 133 -9.38 -2.64 20.80
CA ASP A 133 -10.85 -2.61 20.65
C ASP A 133 -11.35 -3.47 19.47
N GLY A 134 -10.45 -4.06 18.67
CA GLY A 134 -10.80 -4.88 17.50
C GLY A 134 -11.31 -4.09 16.29
N ARG A 135 -11.15 -2.76 16.29
CA ARG A 135 -11.59 -1.86 15.20
C ARG A 135 -10.56 -1.75 14.08
N VAL A 136 -9.31 -2.08 14.37
CA VAL A 136 -8.18 -2.16 13.44
C VAL A 136 -7.57 -3.56 13.55
N ARG A 137 -7.54 -4.34 12.47
CA ARG A 137 -7.00 -5.70 12.48
C ARG A 137 -5.46 -5.70 12.47
N ALA A 138 -4.85 -4.79 11.69
CA ALA A 138 -3.41 -4.58 11.64
C ALA A 138 -3.09 -3.08 11.66
N ALA A 139 -2.10 -2.70 12.45
CA ALA A 139 -1.61 -1.33 12.54
C ALA A 139 -0.30 -1.18 11.78
N GLY A 140 -0.14 -0.07 11.06
CA GLY A 140 1.07 0.21 10.32
C GLY A 140 1.36 1.69 10.19
N VAL A 141 2.41 1.96 9.45
CA VAL A 141 2.87 3.32 9.15
C VAL A 141 3.10 3.48 7.66
N SER A 142 3.22 4.71 7.20
CA SER A 142 3.58 5.03 5.84
C SER A 142 4.66 6.11 5.83
N ASN A 143 5.65 5.96 4.93
CA ASN A 143 6.74 6.91 4.74
C ASN A 143 7.68 7.07 5.94
N PHE A 144 7.72 6.12 6.86
CA PHE A 144 8.65 6.16 7.99
C PHE A 144 10.05 5.76 7.54
N GLN A 145 11.03 6.62 7.81
CA GLN A 145 12.44 6.39 7.61
C GLN A 145 13.06 5.65 8.82
N PRO A 146 14.31 5.12 8.75
CA PRO A 146 14.90 4.34 9.83
C PRO A 146 14.86 5.03 11.20
N ALA A 147 15.11 6.35 11.26
CA ALA A 147 15.06 7.09 12.52
C ALA A 147 13.64 7.16 13.13
N HIS A 148 12.62 7.33 12.28
CA HIS A 148 11.22 7.35 12.71
C HIS A 148 10.78 5.99 13.23
N LEU A 149 11.12 4.90 12.50
CA LEU A 149 10.84 3.53 12.93
C LEU A 149 11.52 3.20 14.24
N LYS A 150 12.83 3.52 14.37
CA LYS A 150 13.57 3.28 15.60
C LYS A 150 12.88 3.93 16.80
N ARG A 151 12.52 5.21 16.69
CA ARG A 151 11.83 5.93 17.78
C ARG A 151 10.49 5.31 18.13
N LEU A 152 9.72 4.86 17.13
CA LEU A 152 8.43 4.20 17.36
C LEU A 152 8.63 2.88 18.09
N LEU A 153 9.57 2.04 17.64
CA LEU A 153 9.93 0.76 18.25
C LEU A 153 10.49 0.90 19.67
N ASP A 154 11.24 1.97 19.94
CA ASP A 154 11.73 2.27 21.29
C ASP A 154 10.61 2.71 22.25
N SER A 155 9.43 3.13 21.73
CA SER A 155 8.35 3.72 22.52
C SER A 155 7.11 2.81 22.67
N SER A 156 7.07 1.67 21.99
CA SER A 156 5.91 0.77 21.95
C SER A 156 6.32 -0.68 21.73
N ASP A 157 5.62 -1.60 22.35
CA ASP A 157 5.75 -3.04 22.12
C ASP A 157 4.99 -3.49 20.85
N LEU A 158 4.04 -2.68 20.36
CA LEU A 158 3.35 -2.96 19.12
C LEU A 158 4.24 -2.58 17.93
N VAL A 159 4.77 -3.59 17.26
CA VAL A 159 5.56 -3.41 16.03
C VAL A 159 4.63 -3.11 14.85
N PRO A 160 4.88 -2.07 14.04
CA PRO A 160 4.11 -1.85 12.82
C PRO A 160 4.08 -3.10 11.94
N ALA A 161 2.88 -3.52 11.53
CA ALA A 161 2.74 -4.68 10.65
C ALA A 161 3.19 -4.38 9.21
N VAL A 162 3.05 -3.11 8.80
CA VAL A 162 3.38 -2.61 7.45
C VAL A 162 4.08 -1.27 7.57
N ASN A 163 5.06 -1.02 6.71
CA ASN A 163 5.50 0.33 6.33
C ASN A 163 5.27 0.50 4.83
N GLN A 164 4.33 1.38 4.46
CA GLN A 164 4.00 1.68 3.08
C GLN A 164 4.87 2.83 2.57
N ILE A 165 5.75 2.57 1.62
CA ILE A 165 6.78 3.52 1.17
C ILE A 165 6.77 3.71 -0.34
N GLU A 166 7.28 4.84 -0.82
CA GLU A 166 7.62 4.96 -2.24
C GLU A 166 8.68 3.94 -2.60
N LEU A 167 8.34 3.03 -3.50
CA LEU A 167 9.28 2.01 -3.95
C LEU A 167 8.98 1.61 -5.39
N HIS A 168 10.02 1.68 -6.23
CA HIS A 168 10.00 1.31 -7.64
C HIS A 168 11.44 1.07 -8.13
N PRO A 169 11.68 0.58 -9.34
CA PRO A 169 13.04 0.27 -9.80
C PRO A 169 14.05 1.40 -9.67
N ALA A 170 13.62 2.67 -9.78
CA ALA A 170 14.52 3.84 -9.66
C ALA A 170 14.70 4.33 -8.21
N LEU A 171 13.92 3.80 -7.24
CA LEU A 171 14.02 4.09 -5.81
C LEU A 171 13.74 2.80 -5.02
N GLN A 172 14.78 2.01 -4.72
CA GLN A 172 14.60 0.67 -4.16
C GLN A 172 14.66 0.59 -2.64
N GLN A 173 15.11 1.65 -1.99
CA GLN A 173 15.14 1.78 -0.53
C GLN A 173 15.66 0.50 0.20
N ARG A 174 16.79 -0.03 -0.24
CA ARG A 174 17.32 -1.34 0.20
C ARG A 174 17.57 -1.37 1.71
N GLU A 175 18.22 -0.34 2.25
CA GLU A 175 18.50 -0.23 3.69
C GLU A 175 17.20 -0.27 4.52
N LEU A 176 16.18 0.48 4.09
CA LEU A 176 14.89 0.50 4.78
C LEU A 176 14.19 -0.86 4.70
N ARG A 177 14.26 -1.55 3.57
CA ARG A 177 13.68 -2.89 3.40
C ARG A 177 14.41 -3.94 4.25
N GLU A 178 15.73 -3.83 4.42
CA GLU A 178 16.51 -4.69 5.31
C GLU A 178 16.12 -4.46 6.78
N LEU A 179 15.90 -3.21 7.16
CA LEU A 179 15.37 -2.86 8.49
C LEU A 179 13.97 -3.45 8.69
N HIS A 180 13.08 -3.35 7.71
CA HIS A 180 11.75 -3.96 7.76
C HIS A 180 11.85 -5.48 7.99
N ALA A 181 12.68 -6.17 7.22
CA ALA A 181 12.88 -7.61 7.37
C ALA A 181 13.39 -7.99 8.77
N THR A 182 14.29 -7.19 9.34
CA THR A 182 14.83 -7.41 10.70
C THR A 182 13.74 -7.36 11.78
N HIS A 183 12.73 -6.52 11.59
CA HIS A 183 11.63 -6.33 12.54
C HIS A 183 10.32 -7.02 12.12
N SER A 184 10.36 -7.86 11.08
CA SER A 184 9.16 -8.53 10.52
C SER A 184 8.06 -7.53 10.10
N ILE A 185 8.44 -6.36 9.62
CA ILE A 185 7.56 -5.35 9.05
C ILE A 185 7.38 -5.65 7.56
N ALA A 186 6.16 -5.78 7.06
CA ALA A 186 5.92 -5.94 5.63
C ALA A 186 6.20 -4.62 4.89
N THR A 187 6.91 -4.72 3.76
CA THR A 187 7.11 -3.58 2.87
C THR A 187 5.97 -3.49 1.88
N GLU A 188 5.25 -2.38 1.87
CA GLU A 188 4.22 -2.09 0.88
C GLU A 188 4.66 -0.93 0.00
N ALA A 189 4.55 -1.11 -1.35
CA ALA A 189 5.03 -0.14 -2.32
C ALA A 189 3.90 0.73 -2.84
N TRP A 190 3.93 2.03 -2.54
CA TRP A 190 3.13 3.01 -3.27
C TRP A 190 3.92 3.56 -4.48
N SER A 191 3.21 4.05 -5.50
CA SER A 191 3.76 4.40 -6.82
C SER A 191 4.70 3.32 -7.40
N PRO A 192 4.31 2.04 -7.42
CA PRO A 192 5.19 0.94 -7.80
C PRO A 192 5.71 1.07 -9.23
N LEU A 193 5.04 1.82 -10.08
CA LEU A 193 5.41 2.11 -11.48
C LEU A 193 6.08 3.48 -11.65
N ALA A 194 6.46 4.18 -10.57
CA ALA A 194 7.03 5.54 -10.60
C ALA A 194 6.18 6.50 -11.48
N GLN A 195 4.86 6.44 -11.37
CA GLN A 195 3.92 7.21 -12.21
C GLN A 195 4.14 7.02 -13.73
N GLY A 196 4.74 5.88 -14.11
CA GLY A 196 5.06 5.53 -15.49
C GLY A 196 6.48 5.88 -15.93
N ALA A 197 7.24 6.64 -15.14
CA ALA A 197 8.57 7.13 -15.52
C ALA A 197 9.59 6.01 -15.79
N VAL A 198 9.46 4.85 -15.15
CA VAL A 198 10.37 3.70 -15.34
C VAL A 198 9.97 2.79 -16.49
N LEU A 199 8.77 2.91 -17.04
CA LEU A 199 8.24 1.96 -18.02
C LEU A 199 8.95 2.02 -19.38
N ALA A 200 9.64 3.13 -19.68
CA ALA A 200 10.41 3.32 -20.90
C ALA A 200 11.89 2.89 -20.77
N GLU A 201 12.32 2.38 -19.60
CA GLU A 201 13.69 1.90 -19.40
C GLU A 201 13.97 0.71 -20.32
N PRO A 202 15.06 0.74 -21.11
CA PRO A 202 15.34 -0.32 -22.08
C PRO A 202 15.37 -1.73 -21.47
N ALA A 203 15.97 -1.88 -20.29
CA ALA A 203 16.01 -3.17 -19.60
C ALA A 203 14.60 -3.71 -19.29
N ILE A 204 13.65 -2.85 -18.90
CA ILE A 204 12.26 -3.25 -18.63
C ILE A 204 11.56 -3.60 -19.94
N ALA A 205 11.73 -2.80 -20.99
CA ALA A 205 11.12 -3.05 -22.31
C ALA A 205 11.60 -4.39 -22.92
N ASP A 206 12.89 -4.69 -22.82
CA ASP A 206 13.48 -5.94 -23.33
C ASP A 206 12.95 -7.16 -22.56
N ILE A 207 12.85 -7.07 -21.23
CA ILE A 207 12.26 -8.14 -20.40
C ILE A 207 10.79 -8.34 -20.79
N ALA A 208 10.03 -7.25 -20.89
CA ALA A 208 8.62 -7.28 -21.27
C ALA A 208 8.41 -8.00 -22.62
N ALA A 209 9.23 -7.67 -23.61
CA ALA A 209 9.19 -8.32 -24.93
C ALA A 209 9.46 -9.83 -24.86
N ARG A 210 10.45 -10.26 -24.06
CA ARG A 210 10.76 -11.70 -23.90
C ARG A 210 9.64 -12.50 -23.27
N HIS A 211 8.93 -11.91 -22.30
CA HIS A 211 7.81 -12.55 -21.61
C HIS A 211 6.46 -12.37 -22.32
N GLY A 212 6.38 -11.56 -23.39
CA GLY A 212 5.11 -11.20 -24.02
C GLY A 212 4.18 -10.45 -23.06
N ARG A 213 4.75 -9.63 -22.17
CA ARG A 213 4.07 -8.86 -21.13
C ARG A 213 4.29 -7.37 -21.31
N SER A 214 3.46 -6.55 -20.65
CA SER A 214 3.71 -5.11 -20.63
C SER A 214 4.86 -4.74 -19.66
N PRO A 215 5.51 -3.60 -19.85
CA PRO A 215 6.46 -3.06 -18.88
C PRO A 215 5.90 -2.93 -17.47
N ALA A 216 4.61 -2.55 -17.33
CA ALA A 216 3.94 -2.46 -16.05
C ALA A 216 3.84 -3.83 -15.35
N GLN A 217 3.46 -4.88 -16.08
CA GLN A 217 3.41 -6.24 -15.54
C GLN A 217 4.79 -6.72 -15.07
N VAL A 218 5.86 -6.42 -15.81
CA VAL A 218 7.24 -6.78 -15.44
C VAL A 218 7.64 -6.10 -14.13
N VAL A 219 7.38 -4.80 -13.97
CA VAL A 219 7.70 -4.08 -12.75
C VAL A 219 6.87 -4.59 -11.56
N LEU A 220 5.57 -4.83 -11.74
CA LEU A 220 4.73 -5.40 -10.69
C LEU A 220 5.21 -6.80 -10.29
N ARG A 221 5.56 -7.65 -11.26
CA ARG A 221 6.13 -8.98 -10.98
C ARG A 221 7.44 -8.91 -10.20
N TRP A 222 8.31 -7.96 -10.54
CA TRP A 222 9.55 -7.71 -9.80
C TRP A 222 9.28 -7.38 -8.32
N HIS A 223 8.31 -6.52 -8.02
CA HIS A 223 7.91 -6.24 -6.63
C HIS A 223 7.45 -7.50 -5.89
N LEU A 224 6.59 -8.29 -6.55
CA LEU A 224 6.05 -9.51 -5.94
C LEU A 224 7.16 -10.53 -5.63
N GLN A 225 8.16 -10.66 -6.52
CA GLN A 225 9.31 -11.55 -6.30
C GLN A 225 10.29 -11.02 -5.25
N LEU A 226 10.29 -9.71 -4.97
CA LEU A 226 11.00 -9.14 -3.82
C LEU A 226 10.27 -9.35 -2.48
N GLY A 227 9.05 -9.93 -2.50
CA GLY A 227 8.20 -10.11 -1.32
C GLY A 227 7.44 -8.84 -0.91
N ASN A 228 7.43 -7.79 -1.73
CA ASN A 228 6.67 -6.58 -1.43
C ASN A 228 5.17 -6.79 -1.64
N VAL A 229 4.35 -6.11 -0.85
CA VAL A 229 2.95 -5.82 -1.19
C VAL A 229 2.93 -4.61 -2.14
N VAL A 230 2.05 -4.61 -3.14
CA VAL A 230 1.98 -3.51 -4.12
C VAL A 230 0.54 -3.03 -4.32
N ILE A 231 0.39 -1.72 -4.50
CA ILE A 231 -0.91 -1.06 -4.69
C ILE A 231 -0.91 -0.17 -5.94
N PRO A 232 -0.82 -0.76 -7.16
CA PRO A 232 -0.93 0.02 -8.38
C PRO A 232 -2.30 0.70 -8.48
N LYS A 233 -2.33 1.90 -9.06
CA LYS A 233 -3.53 2.67 -9.32
C LYS A 233 -3.79 2.78 -10.81
N SER A 234 -5.04 2.62 -11.22
CA SER A 234 -5.52 2.97 -12.55
C SER A 234 -7.02 3.29 -12.53
N VAL A 235 -7.47 4.17 -13.41
CA VAL A 235 -8.92 4.40 -13.68
C VAL A 235 -9.35 3.74 -14.99
N THR A 236 -8.41 3.18 -15.75
CA THR A 236 -8.68 2.52 -17.04
C THR A 236 -8.98 1.04 -16.83
N PRO A 237 -10.18 0.52 -17.13
CA PRO A 237 -10.56 -0.87 -16.86
C PRO A 237 -9.61 -1.91 -17.50
N ALA A 238 -9.05 -1.61 -18.68
CA ALA A 238 -8.09 -2.50 -19.33
C ALA A 238 -6.79 -2.62 -18.51
N ARG A 239 -6.25 -1.50 -18.01
CA ARG A 239 -5.04 -1.48 -17.19
C ARG A 239 -5.28 -2.10 -15.81
N ILE A 240 -6.46 -1.95 -15.23
CA ILE A 240 -6.84 -2.59 -13.96
C ILE A 240 -6.72 -4.11 -14.10
N ARG A 241 -7.27 -4.68 -15.19
CA ARG A 241 -7.16 -6.12 -15.50
C ARG A 241 -5.74 -6.55 -15.83
N GLU A 242 -4.99 -5.73 -16.56
CA GLU A 242 -3.60 -6.00 -16.91
C GLU A 242 -2.70 -6.06 -15.67
N ASN A 243 -2.86 -5.12 -14.74
CA ASN A 243 -2.03 -5.03 -13.54
C ASN A 243 -2.20 -6.20 -12.57
N ILE A 244 -3.34 -6.89 -12.55
CA ILE A 244 -3.53 -8.09 -11.72
C ILE A 244 -3.09 -9.37 -12.44
N ASP A 245 -2.90 -9.35 -13.75
CA ASP A 245 -2.48 -10.51 -14.56
C ASP A 245 -0.94 -10.67 -14.55
N VAL A 246 -0.38 -10.94 -13.36
CA VAL A 246 1.08 -10.95 -13.10
C VAL A 246 1.57 -12.20 -12.36
N PHE A 247 0.70 -13.21 -12.19
CA PHE A 247 1.03 -14.38 -11.36
C PHE A 247 1.40 -15.63 -12.18
N ASP A 248 1.29 -15.61 -13.49
CA ASP A 248 1.50 -16.74 -14.39
C ASP A 248 2.88 -16.75 -15.07
N PHE A 249 3.78 -15.83 -14.75
CA PHE A 249 5.16 -15.79 -15.22
C PHE A 249 6.12 -15.44 -14.08
N THR A 250 7.41 -15.69 -14.28
CA THR A 250 8.45 -15.44 -13.28
C THR A 250 9.67 -14.83 -13.96
N LEU A 251 10.22 -13.77 -13.36
CA LEU A 251 11.47 -13.16 -13.78
C LEU A 251 12.66 -14.01 -13.33
N SER A 252 13.65 -14.20 -14.20
CA SER A 252 14.89 -14.89 -13.86
C SER A 252 15.75 -14.08 -12.89
N ALA A 253 16.76 -14.71 -12.28
CA ALA A 253 17.70 -14.00 -11.41
C ALA A 253 18.44 -12.87 -12.13
N GLU A 254 18.79 -13.07 -13.40
CA GLU A 254 19.43 -12.05 -14.26
C GLU A 254 18.48 -10.86 -14.51
N GLU A 255 17.20 -11.14 -14.77
CA GLU A 255 16.18 -10.12 -14.98
C GLU A 255 15.91 -9.34 -13.69
N MET A 256 15.80 -10.02 -12.54
CA MET A 256 15.70 -9.39 -11.23
C MET A 256 16.91 -8.49 -10.95
N SER A 257 18.12 -8.95 -11.29
CA SER A 257 19.36 -8.17 -11.14
C SER A 257 19.40 -6.97 -12.08
N ALA A 258 18.91 -7.10 -13.31
CA ALA A 258 18.83 -6.00 -14.27
C ALA A 258 17.91 -4.87 -13.76
N LEU A 259 16.72 -5.20 -13.23
CA LEU A 259 15.85 -4.23 -12.58
C LEU A 259 16.52 -3.68 -11.29
N GLY A 260 17.24 -4.53 -10.56
CA GLY A 260 18.03 -4.13 -9.39
C GLY A 260 19.09 -3.07 -9.70
N GLY A 261 19.61 -3.06 -10.92
CA GLY A 261 20.59 -2.07 -11.41
C GLY A 261 20.00 -0.71 -11.76
N LEU A 262 18.68 -0.54 -11.77
CA LEU A 262 18.02 0.73 -12.13
C LEU A 262 17.90 1.72 -10.96
N ASP A 263 18.37 1.35 -9.76
CA ASP A 263 18.31 2.20 -8.58
C ASP A 263 19.15 3.46 -8.76
N ARG A 264 18.51 4.61 -8.63
CA ARG A 264 19.16 5.95 -8.78
C ARG A 264 18.84 6.85 -7.58
N GLY A 265 18.15 6.35 -6.57
CA GLY A 265 17.64 7.16 -5.46
C GLY A 265 16.63 8.22 -5.92
N LEU A 266 15.95 8.01 -7.05
CA LEU A 266 15.04 8.97 -7.66
C LEU A 266 13.67 8.89 -6.99
N ARG A 267 13.36 9.88 -6.15
CA ARG A 267 12.06 10.04 -5.51
C ARG A 267 11.11 10.84 -6.39
N THR A 268 9.86 10.41 -6.51
CA THR A 268 8.79 11.11 -7.24
C THR A 268 7.82 11.82 -6.30
N GLY A 269 7.73 11.39 -5.06
CA GLY A 269 6.94 11.99 -4.01
C GLY A 269 7.75 12.88 -3.06
N PRO A 270 7.10 13.43 -2.01
CA PRO A 270 7.76 14.23 -0.99
C PRO A 270 8.81 13.45 -0.19
N ASP A 271 9.78 14.17 0.35
CA ASP A 271 10.76 13.61 1.28
C ASP A 271 10.13 13.47 2.68
N PRO A 272 10.09 12.25 3.26
CA PRO A 272 9.50 12.01 4.58
C PRO A 272 10.18 12.73 5.73
N ASP A 273 11.44 13.11 5.60
CA ASP A 273 12.18 13.82 6.66
C ASP A 273 11.84 15.31 6.72
N THR A 274 11.23 15.85 5.66
CA THR A 274 10.92 17.27 5.53
C THR A 274 9.42 17.58 5.42
N LEU A 275 8.60 16.61 5.09
CA LEU A 275 7.14 16.79 5.02
C LEU A 275 6.54 16.84 6.44
N ASN A 276 5.82 17.95 6.74
CA ASN A 276 5.21 18.21 8.05
C ASN A 276 3.77 18.72 7.92
#